data_7a02d4e0106c131653c1f8bbdde7612c
#
_entry.id   7a02d4e0106c131653c1f8bbdde7612c
#
_cell.length_a   1.000
_cell.length_b   1.000
_cell.length_c   1.000
_cell.angle_alpha   90.00
_cell.angle_beta   90.00
_cell.angle_gamma   90.00
#
_symmetry.space_group_name_H-M   'P 1'
#
loop_
_entity.id
_entity.type
_entity.pdbx_description
1 polymer ?
#
loop_
_entity_poly.entity_id
_entity_poly.type
_entity_poly.pdbx_seq_one_letter_code
_entity_poly.pdbx_strand_id
1 'polypeptide(L)'
;MEKQFQLPKRLETIIERMPASGCIADVGCDHAYVAIEAVRRGKAARALACDVRKGPLQQAAEHILCAGLAGKIETRLSDGLEKVAPGEAD
;
A
#
# COMPACT_ATOMS: atom_id res chain seq x y z
N MET A 1 -8.95 9.23 -23.50
CA MET A 1 -8.15 8.09 -23.07
C MET A 1 -7.67 8.30 -21.65
N GLU A 2 -7.84 7.29 -20.86
CA GLU A 2 -7.48 7.36 -19.46
C GLU A 2 -5.96 7.37 -19.27
N LYS A 3 -5.48 8.27 -18.43
CA LYS A 3 -4.07 8.36 -18.17
C LYS A 3 -3.66 7.29 -17.17
N GLN A 4 -2.76 6.42 -17.56
CA GLN A 4 -2.27 5.38 -16.66
C GLN A 4 -1.24 5.95 -15.71
N PHE A 5 -1.35 5.57 -14.45
CA PHE A 5 -0.35 5.93 -13.48
C PHE A 5 0.91 5.08 -13.68
N GLN A 6 2.06 5.72 -13.67
CA GLN A 6 3.34 5.04 -13.76
C GLN A 6 4.13 5.32 -12.49
N LEU A 7 4.55 4.26 -11.82
CA LEU A 7 5.38 4.38 -10.64
C LEU A 7 6.78 4.87 -11.00
N PRO A 8 7.40 5.68 -10.13
CA PRO A 8 8.83 5.94 -10.27
C PRO A 8 9.61 4.64 -10.36
N LYS A 9 10.68 4.66 -11.14
CA LYS A 9 11.45 3.46 -11.44
C LYS A 9 11.93 2.72 -10.18
N ARG A 10 12.33 3.45 -9.15
CA ARG A 10 12.80 2.81 -7.91
C ARG A 10 11.68 2.02 -7.22
N LEU A 11 10.45 2.51 -7.27
CA LEU A 11 9.31 1.82 -6.68
C LEU A 11 8.93 0.59 -7.51
N GLU A 12 9.03 0.70 -8.84
CA GLU A 12 8.86 -0.44 -9.72
C GLU A 12 9.84 -1.57 -9.36
N THR A 13 11.11 -1.21 -9.15
CA THR A 13 12.13 -2.19 -8.81
C THR A 13 11.83 -2.87 -7.47
N ILE A 14 11.37 -2.10 -6.49
CA ILE A 14 11.00 -2.65 -5.19
C ILE A 14 9.89 -3.70 -5.36
N ILE A 15 8.86 -3.35 -6.12
CA ILE A 15 7.73 -4.26 -6.33
C ILE A 15 8.14 -5.51 -7.09
N GLU A 16 8.94 -5.36 -8.15
CA GLU A 16 9.41 -6.48 -8.94
C GLU A 16 10.23 -7.48 -8.13
N ARG A 17 11.02 -6.98 -7.18
CA ARG A 17 11.88 -7.81 -6.34
C ARG A 17 11.21 -8.31 -5.06
N MET A 18 10.00 -7.84 -4.82
CA MET A 18 9.26 -8.22 -3.62
C MET A 18 8.85 -9.69 -3.71
N PRO A 19 9.15 -10.51 -2.69
CA PRO A 19 8.63 -11.87 -2.69
C PRO A 19 7.12 -11.86 -2.49
N ALA A 20 6.45 -12.87 -3.00
CA ALA A 20 5.01 -12.99 -2.80
C ALA A 20 4.71 -13.11 -1.30
N SER A 21 3.75 -12.35 -0.81
CA SER A 21 3.42 -12.26 0.61
C SER A 21 1.92 -12.32 0.82
N GLY A 22 1.51 -12.74 2.02
CA GLY A 22 0.10 -12.71 2.40
C GLY A 22 -0.36 -11.28 2.66
N CYS A 23 0.42 -10.54 3.44
CA CYS A 23 0.09 -9.16 3.78
C CYS A 23 1.38 -8.35 3.93
N ILE A 24 1.44 -7.18 3.31
CA ILE A 24 2.57 -6.27 3.45
C ILE A 24 2.16 -5.03 4.23
N ALA A 25 3.11 -4.39 4.89
CA ALA A 25 2.89 -3.09 5.52
C ALA A 25 3.70 -2.05 4.75
N ASP A 26 3.03 -0.99 4.29
CA ASP A 26 3.64 0.12 3.58
C ASP A 26 3.69 1.31 4.54
N VAL A 27 4.86 1.55 5.13
CA VAL A 27 5.07 2.61 6.12
C VAL A 27 5.42 3.90 5.40
N GLY A 28 4.77 5.01 5.80
CA GLY A 28 4.91 6.26 5.08
C GLY A 28 4.32 6.15 3.69
N CYS A 29 3.11 5.64 3.62
CA CYS A 29 2.54 5.13 2.38
C CYS A 29 2.30 6.16 1.28
N ASP A 30 2.23 7.42 1.59
CA ASP A 30 2.07 8.51 0.64
C ASP A 30 1.28 8.08 -0.61
N HIS A 31 -0.02 8.31 -0.61
CA HIS A 31 -0.96 7.91 -1.67
C HIS A 31 -1.14 6.39 -1.86
N ALA A 32 -0.44 5.56 -1.12
CA ALA A 32 -0.56 4.10 -1.14
C ALA A 32 -0.22 3.45 -2.49
N TYR A 33 0.61 4.08 -3.32
CA TYR A 33 0.91 3.55 -4.64
C TYR A 33 1.59 2.18 -4.60
N VAL A 34 2.53 1.99 -3.68
CA VAL A 34 3.24 0.71 -3.56
C VAL A 34 2.29 -0.39 -3.11
N ALA A 35 1.44 -0.09 -2.10
CA ALA A 35 0.47 -1.07 -1.61
C ALA A 35 -0.51 -1.46 -2.71
N ILE A 36 -1.03 -0.49 -3.45
CA ILE A 36 -1.99 -0.74 -4.52
C ILE A 36 -1.37 -1.61 -5.60
N GLU A 37 -0.18 -1.26 -6.08
CA GLU A 37 0.46 -2.01 -7.15
C GLU A 37 0.88 -3.40 -6.70
N ALA A 38 1.35 -3.56 -5.46
CA ALA A 38 1.72 -4.88 -4.95
C ALA A 38 0.51 -5.82 -4.93
N VAL A 39 -0.65 -5.33 -4.49
CA VAL A 39 -1.86 -6.13 -4.46
C VAL A 39 -2.38 -6.40 -5.87
N ARG A 40 -2.38 -5.38 -6.74
CA ARG A 40 -2.85 -5.55 -8.12
C ARG A 40 -2.02 -6.55 -8.90
N ARG A 41 -0.72 -6.60 -8.67
CA ARG A 41 0.19 -7.50 -9.38
C ARG A 41 0.28 -8.90 -8.75
N GLY A 42 -0.46 -9.12 -7.67
CA GLY A 42 -0.44 -10.42 -7.00
C GLY A 42 0.77 -10.67 -6.14
N LYS A 43 1.56 -9.63 -5.84
CA LYS A 43 2.71 -9.75 -4.94
C LYS A 43 2.28 -9.84 -3.48
N ALA A 44 1.10 -9.34 -3.16
CA ALA A 44 0.51 -9.46 -1.83
C ALA A 44 -0.98 -9.71 -1.97
N ALA A 45 -1.54 -10.50 -1.08
CA ALA A 45 -2.98 -10.71 -1.03
C ALA A 45 -3.67 -9.52 -0.36
N ARG A 46 -3.00 -8.91 0.61
CA ARG A 46 -3.52 -7.78 1.39
C ARG A 46 -2.37 -6.82 1.70
N ALA A 47 -2.72 -5.62 2.11
CA ALA A 47 -1.73 -4.63 2.50
C ALA A 47 -2.26 -3.72 3.60
N LEU A 48 -1.35 -3.21 4.41
CA LEU A 48 -1.61 -2.18 5.40
C LEU A 48 -0.89 -0.92 4.96
N ALA A 49 -1.64 0.13 4.65
CA ALA A 49 -1.07 1.42 4.25
C ALA A 49 -1.00 2.31 5.49
N CYS A 50 0.20 2.54 5.99
CA CYS A 50 0.43 3.22 7.26
C CYS A 50 1.05 4.59 7.05
N ASP A 51 0.58 5.58 7.78
CA ASP A 51 1.22 6.89 7.83
C ASP A 51 0.92 7.53 9.18
N VAL A 52 1.82 8.40 9.60
CA VAL A 52 1.66 9.15 10.83
C VAL A 52 0.79 10.40 10.62
N ARG A 53 0.59 10.80 9.37
CA ARG A 53 -0.17 12.00 9.02
C ARG A 53 -1.53 11.65 8.44
N LYS A 54 -2.55 12.36 8.89
CA LYS A 54 -3.93 12.11 8.44
C LYS A 54 -4.15 12.49 6.97
N GLY A 55 -3.53 13.56 6.49
CA GLY A 55 -3.73 14.04 5.13
C GLY A 55 -3.32 13.01 4.08
N PRO A 56 -2.06 12.54 4.10
CA PRO A 56 -1.63 11.49 3.18
C PRO A 56 -2.44 10.21 3.31
N LEU A 57 -2.86 9.87 4.54
CA LEU A 57 -3.65 8.67 4.76
C LEU A 57 -5.04 8.78 4.14
N GLN A 58 -5.65 9.95 4.19
CA GLN A 58 -6.93 10.19 3.57
C GLN A 58 -6.83 10.08 2.04
N GLN A 59 -5.76 10.63 1.46
CA GLN A 59 -5.53 10.50 0.03
C GLN A 59 -5.29 9.05 -0.36
N ALA A 60 -4.55 8.31 0.46
CA ALA A 60 -4.35 6.89 0.24
C ALA A 60 -5.67 6.13 0.22
N ALA A 61 -6.56 6.43 1.16
CA ALA A 61 -7.86 5.78 1.22
C ALA A 61 -8.68 6.05 -0.05
N GLU A 62 -8.63 7.27 -0.56
CA GLU A 62 -9.33 7.62 -1.80
C GLU A 62 -8.76 6.85 -2.99
N HIS A 63 -7.45 6.74 -3.10
CA HIS A 63 -6.81 6.00 -4.18
C HIS A 63 -7.14 4.51 -4.11
N ILE A 64 -7.15 3.95 -2.91
CA ILE A 64 -7.50 2.55 -2.69
C ILE A 64 -8.94 2.28 -3.13
N LEU A 65 -9.84 3.18 -2.76
CA LEU A 65 -11.25 3.06 -3.14
C LEU A 65 -11.41 3.13 -4.66
N CYS A 66 -10.74 4.09 -5.30
CA CYS A 66 -10.79 4.24 -6.75
C CYS A 66 -10.20 3.03 -7.49
N ALA A 67 -9.24 2.37 -6.90
CA ALA A 67 -8.64 1.17 -7.47
C ALA A 67 -9.49 -0.09 -7.24
N GLY A 68 -10.57 0.02 -6.45
CA GLY A 68 -11.41 -1.13 -6.16
C GLY A 68 -10.80 -2.10 -5.16
N LEU A 69 -9.88 -1.64 -4.32
CA LEU A 69 -9.13 -2.51 -3.42
C LEU A 69 -9.43 -2.27 -1.94
N ALA A 70 -10.55 -1.60 -1.63
CA ALA A 70 -10.89 -1.26 -0.26
C ALA A 70 -11.04 -2.49 0.66
N GLY A 71 -11.37 -3.65 0.10
CA GLY A 71 -11.46 -4.89 0.88
C GLY A 71 -10.14 -5.60 1.10
N LYS A 72 -9.08 -5.15 0.43
CA LYS A 72 -7.77 -5.81 0.50
C LYS A 72 -6.68 -4.93 1.10
N ILE A 73 -6.88 -3.63 1.14
CA ILE A 73 -5.90 -2.67 1.66
C ILE A 73 -6.56 -1.84 2.74
N GLU A 74 -5.99 -1.89 3.94
CA GLU A 74 -6.45 -1.13 5.09
C GLU A 74 -5.51 0.04 5.33
N THR A 75 -6.06 1.24 5.62
CA THR A 75 -5.25 2.38 6.02
C THR A 75 -5.15 2.41 7.55
N ARG A 76 -3.97 2.78 8.06
CA ARG A 76 -3.73 2.91 9.50
C ARG A 76 -2.95 4.16 9.82
N LEU A 77 -3.45 4.92 10.79
CA LEU A 77 -2.70 6.04 11.36
C LEU A 77 -1.71 5.45 12.35
N SER A 78 -0.45 5.42 12.00
CA SER A 78 0.57 4.69 12.76
C SER A 78 1.92 5.38 12.64
N ASP A 79 2.65 5.42 13.75
CA ASP A 79 4.04 5.88 13.76
C ASP A 79 4.91 4.66 13.45
N GLY A 80 5.33 4.54 12.20
CA GLY A 80 6.02 3.35 11.74
C GLY A 80 5.11 2.13 11.84
N LEU A 81 5.58 1.07 12.48
CA LEU A 81 4.83 -0.16 12.67
C LEU A 81 4.14 -0.25 14.02
N GLU A 82 4.02 0.86 14.75
CA GLU A 82 3.46 0.86 16.11
C GLU A 82 2.07 0.23 16.17
N LYS A 83 1.23 0.49 15.16
CA LYS A 83 -0.13 -0.04 15.13
C LYS A 83 -0.28 -1.31 14.31
N VAL A 84 0.82 -1.95 13.97
CA VAL A 84 0.81 -3.22 13.27
C VAL A 84 1.14 -4.33 14.26
N ALA A 85 0.22 -5.26 14.46
CA ALA A 85 0.42 -6.34 15.41
C ALA A 85 1.50 -7.31 14.92
N PRO A 86 2.25 -7.96 15.82
CA PRO A 86 3.20 -8.98 15.40
C PRO A 86 2.52 -10.08 14.58
N GLY A 87 3.09 -10.38 13.41
CA GLY A 87 2.53 -11.40 12.53
C GLY A 87 1.40 -10.92 11.64
N GLU A 88 0.95 -9.67 11.79
CA GLU A 88 -0.13 -9.11 10.96
C GLU A 88 0.33 -8.84 9.53
N ALA A 89 1.60 -8.53 9.36
CA ALA A 89 2.22 -8.34 8.05
C ALA A 89 3.48 -9.19 7.94
N ASP A 90 3.79 -9.58 6.73
CA ASP A 90 4.98 -10.40 6.45
C ASP A 90 6.25 -9.56 6.36
#